data_421b64b59b4e359a8ccc633e935c5805
#
_entry.id   421b64b59b4e359a8ccc633e935c5805
#
_cell.length_a   1.000
_cell.length_b   1.000
_cell.length_c   1.000
_cell.angle_alpha   90.00
_cell.angle_beta   90.00
_cell.angle_gamma   90.00
#
_symmetry.space_group_name_H-M   'P 1'
#
loop_
_entity.id
_entity.type
_entity.pdbx_description
1 polymer ?
#
loop_
_entity_poly.entity_id
_entity_poly.type
_entity_poly.pdbx_seq_one_letter_code
_entity_poly.pdbx_strand_id
1 'polypeptide(L)'
;MFLVPDVVVLFFHRMASPPHFYAFTERLMPWLVAIFVLLTAAGLYGGLYLAPADYQQGDSYRIIYIHVPSAWMSLFIYVVMAIAGAIGLIWRIKLAEIVAISSAPIGASFTFIALFTGSLWGKPMWGTWWVWDARLTSELILLFLYLGVIGLYGAIDDKRVASKAVAILALVGVVNIPVIHYSVEWWNTLHQGPTVTKIDKPSIHVSMLIPLLLMALSFKFYYLIALLQRTRLELLRRERNSQWVKTMVLENK
;
A
#
# COMPACT_ATOMS: atom_id res chain seq x y z
N MET A 1 -0.30 -13.48 -31.01
CA MET A 1 0.96 -12.86 -30.55
C MET A 1 0.75 -11.36 -30.55
N PHE A 2 0.41 -10.78 -29.40
CA PHE A 2 0.17 -9.33 -29.28
C PHE A 2 1.52 -8.63 -29.37
N LEU A 3 1.74 -7.88 -30.45
CA LEU A 3 2.91 -7.01 -30.62
C LEU A 3 2.77 -5.86 -29.62
N VAL A 4 3.55 -5.88 -28.56
CA VAL A 4 3.69 -4.73 -27.67
C VAL A 4 4.40 -3.64 -28.48
N PRO A 5 3.86 -2.41 -28.60
CA PRO A 5 4.51 -1.35 -29.38
C PRO A 5 5.93 -1.10 -28.88
N ASP A 6 6.90 -0.93 -29.77
CA ASP A 6 8.31 -0.70 -29.46
C ASP A 6 8.52 0.45 -28.44
N VAL A 7 7.65 1.46 -28.48
CA VAL A 7 7.64 2.59 -27.54
C VAL A 7 7.42 2.14 -26.10
N VAL A 8 6.53 1.15 -25.87
CA VAL A 8 6.24 0.61 -24.54
C VAL A 8 7.44 -0.20 -24.04
N VAL A 9 8.02 -1.04 -24.89
CA VAL A 9 9.23 -1.80 -24.56
C VAL A 9 10.40 -0.88 -24.22
N LEU A 10 10.62 0.16 -25.04
CA LEU A 10 11.66 1.17 -24.79
C LEU A 10 11.43 1.97 -23.50
N PHE A 11 10.17 2.29 -23.17
CA PHE A 11 9.83 2.94 -21.91
C PHE A 11 10.20 2.07 -20.72
N PHE A 12 9.81 0.80 -20.70
CA PHE A 12 10.16 -0.13 -19.61
C PHE A 12 11.67 -0.35 -19.51
N HIS A 13 12.39 -0.49 -20.63
CA HIS A 13 13.85 -0.58 -20.61
C HIS A 13 14.52 0.67 -20.02
N ARG A 14 14.03 1.86 -20.37
CA ARG A 14 14.52 3.13 -19.79
C ARG A 14 14.21 3.21 -18.29
N MET A 15 12.99 2.85 -17.87
CA MET A 15 12.61 2.85 -16.46
C MET A 15 13.37 1.81 -15.64
N ALA A 16 13.82 0.71 -16.24
CA ALA A 16 14.69 -0.26 -15.59
C ALA A 16 16.13 0.27 -15.34
N SER A 17 16.51 1.38 -15.97
CA SER A 17 17.81 2.04 -15.76
C SER A 17 17.76 2.93 -14.52
N PRO A 18 18.62 2.69 -13.49
CA PRO A 18 18.63 3.47 -12.25
C PRO A 18 18.69 4.99 -12.42
N PRO A 19 19.60 5.56 -13.24
CA PRO A 19 19.68 7.02 -13.40
C PRO A 19 18.42 7.62 -14.01
N HIS A 20 17.84 6.96 -15.02
CA HIS A 20 16.62 7.44 -15.68
C HIS A 20 15.41 7.35 -14.73
N PHE A 21 15.27 6.26 -14.00
CA PHE A 21 14.24 6.13 -12.98
C PHE A 21 14.34 7.26 -11.95
N TYR A 22 15.55 7.53 -11.45
CA TYR A 22 15.79 8.58 -10.47
C TYR A 22 15.36 9.95 -10.98
N ALA A 23 15.85 10.36 -12.17
CA ALA A 23 15.53 11.66 -12.76
C ALA A 23 14.03 11.80 -13.13
N PHE A 24 13.40 10.73 -13.63
CA PHE A 24 11.98 10.72 -13.95
C PHE A 24 11.13 10.92 -12.71
N THR A 25 11.41 10.13 -11.65
CA THR A 25 10.62 10.20 -10.40
C THR A 25 10.79 11.54 -9.69
N GLU A 26 11.96 12.17 -9.79
CA GLU A 26 12.19 13.52 -9.26
C GLU A 26 11.26 14.56 -9.88
N ARG A 27 11.15 14.55 -11.22
CA ARG A 27 10.26 15.46 -11.94
C ARG A 27 8.77 15.21 -11.66
N LEU A 28 8.41 13.95 -11.39
CA LEU A 28 7.03 13.56 -11.14
C LEU A 28 6.59 13.92 -9.71
N MET A 29 7.51 13.95 -8.75
CA MET A 29 7.21 14.08 -7.32
C MET A 29 6.34 15.28 -6.96
N PRO A 30 6.61 16.52 -7.40
CA PRO A 30 5.80 17.68 -7.02
C PRO A 30 4.34 17.56 -7.48
N TRP A 31 4.10 16.98 -8.65
CA TRP A 31 2.76 16.74 -9.16
C TRP A 31 1.99 15.70 -8.34
N LEU A 32 2.66 14.61 -7.98
CA LEU A 32 2.06 13.58 -7.11
C LEU A 32 1.69 14.15 -5.74
N VAL A 33 2.58 14.98 -5.16
CA VAL A 33 2.32 15.64 -3.87
C VAL A 33 1.15 16.61 -3.98
N ALA A 34 1.09 17.43 -5.04
CA ALA A 34 -0.02 18.36 -5.25
C ALA A 34 -1.36 17.62 -5.37
N ILE A 35 -1.43 16.55 -6.16
CA ILE A 35 -2.63 15.73 -6.30
C ILE A 35 -3.01 15.09 -4.95
N PHE A 36 -2.05 14.52 -4.23
CA PHE A 36 -2.28 13.94 -2.90
C PHE A 36 -2.90 14.95 -1.94
N VAL A 37 -2.32 16.16 -1.85
CA VAL A 37 -2.82 17.22 -0.95
C VAL A 37 -4.25 17.64 -1.31
N LEU A 38 -4.52 17.85 -2.61
CA LEU A 38 -5.86 18.23 -3.07
C LEU A 38 -6.90 17.14 -2.79
N LEU A 39 -6.58 15.88 -3.08
CA LEU A 39 -7.49 14.76 -2.80
C LEU A 39 -7.73 14.56 -1.31
N THR A 40 -6.68 14.70 -0.48
CA THR A 40 -6.80 14.61 0.98
C THR A 40 -7.68 15.72 1.52
N ALA A 41 -7.43 16.96 1.11
CA ALA A 41 -8.21 18.11 1.56
C ALA A 41 -9.69 17.97 1.15
N ALA A 42 -9.96 17.61 -0.11
CA ALA A 42 -11.33 17.40 -0.60
C ALA A 42 -12.02 16.22 0.09
N GLY A 43 -11.31 15.10 0.27
CA GLY A 43 -11.83 13.90 0.92
C GLY A 43 -12.15 14.11 2.40
N LEU A 44 -11.23 14.76 3.14
CA LEU A 44 -11.46 15.09 4.55
C LEU A 44 -12.56 16.14 4.72
N TYR A 45 -12.56 17.20 3.94
CA TYR A 45 -13.62 18.21 3.99
C TYR A 45 -14.98 17.60 3.66
N GLY A 46 -15.06 16.81 2.57
CA GLY A 46 -16.30 16.12 2.19
C GLY A 46 -16.76 15.12 3.26
N GLY A 47 -15.86 14.34 3.83
CA GLY A 47 -16.19 13.29 4.79
C GLY A 47 -16.50 13.81 6.20
N LEU A 48 -15.75 14.82 6.67
CA LEU A 48 -15.87 15.30 8.05
C LEU A 48 -16.91 16.40 8.21
N TYR A 49 -17.17 17.21 7.15
CA TYR A 49 -18.07 18.37 7.24
C TYR A 49 -19.32 18.25 6.36
N LEU A 50 -19.20 17.77 5.11
CA LEU A 50 -20.33 17.76 4.19
C LEU A 50 -21.16 16.47 4.26
N ALA A 51 -20.52 15.31 4.51
CA ALA A 51 -21.24 14.06 4.64
C ALA A 51 -22.17 14.08 5.87
N PRO A 52 -23.43 13.60 5.75
CA PRO A 52 -24.32 13.48 6.88
C PRO A 52 -23.78 12.47 7.89
N ALA A 53 -24.20 12.57 9.15
CA ALA A 53 -23.98 11.53 10.13
C ALA A 53 -24.74 10.25 9.72
N ASP A 54 -24.19 9.09 10.02
CA ASP A 54 -24.87 7.81 9.78
C ASP A 54 -26.09 7.66 10.71
N TYR A 55 -27.18 7.09 10.19
CA TYR A 55 -28.45 6.99 10.96
C TYR A 55 -28.37 6.02 12.13
N GLN A 56 -27.46 5.03 12.10
CA GLN A 56 -27.26 4.09 13.19
C GLN A 56 -26.05 4.43 14.05
N GLN A 57 -24.94 4.84 13.43
CA GLN A 57 -23.64 5.00 14.05
C GLN A 57 -23.30 6.46 14.39
N GLY A 58 -24.13 7.40 13.96
CA GLY A 58 -23.89 8.83 14.17
C GLY A 58 -22.53 9.28 13.58
N ASP A 59 -21.84 10.15 14.31
CA ASP A 59 -20.53 10.68 13.90
C ASP A 59 -19.39 9.65 14.03
N SER A 60 -19.56 8.57 14.77
CA SER A 60 -18.55 7.49 14.85
C SER A 60 -18.28 6.86 13.49
N TYR A 61 -19.25 6.92 12.57
CA TYR A 61 -19.09 6.43 11.20
C TYR A 61 -18.03 7.19 10.40
N ARG A 62 -17.71 8.44 10.74
CA ARG A 62 -16.71 9.26 10.01
C ARG A 62 -15.31 8.64 9.99
N ILE A 63 -15.02 7.71 10.90
CA ILE A 63 -13.77 6.96 10.90
C ILE A 63 -13.57 6.12 9.62
N ILE A 64 -14.66 5.85 8.88
CA ILE A 64 -14.66 5.11 7.61
C ILE A 64 -13.71 5.74 6.59
N TYR A 65 -13.59 7.07 6.57
CA TYR A 65 -12.75 7.80 5.60
C TYR A 65 -11.24 7.59 5.78
N ILE A 66 -10.83 7.03 6.92
CA ILE A 66 -9.44 6.64 7.19
C ILE A 66 -9.31 5.12 7.26
N HIS A 67 -10.22 4.46 7.98
CA HIS A 67 -10.15 3.02 8.22
C HIS A 67 -10.24 2.22 6.92
N VAL A 68 -11.30 2.41 6.14
CA VAL A 68 -11.54 1.61 4.93
C VAL A 68 -10.45 1.82 3.87
N PRO A 69 -10.04 3.05 3.52
CA PRO A 69 -8.89 3.25 2.65
C PRO A 69 -7.60 2.60 3.16
N SER A 70 -7.34 2.63 4.48
CA SER A 70 -6.16 1.98 5.06
C SER A 70 -6.22 0.46 4.92
N ALA A 71 -7.38 -0.15 5.20
CA ALA A 71 -7.59 -1.58 5.03
C ALA A 71 -7.47 -2.03 3.56
N TRP A 72 -7.96 -1.23 2.61
CA TRP A 72 -7.76 -1.52 1.18
C TRP A 72 -6.30 -1.40 0.78
N MET A 73 -5.58 -0.42 1.31
CA MET A 73 -4.17 -0.22 1.03
C MET A 73 -3.30 -1.31 1.65
N SER A 74 -3.64 -1.83 2.84
CA SER A 74 -2.89 -2.92 3.46
C SER A 74 -2.85 -4.16 2.55
N LEU A 75 -3.99 -4.56 2.00
CA LEU A 75 -4.10 -5.68 1.06
C LEU A 75 -3.42 -5.38 -0.29
N PHE A 76 -3.72 -4.20 -0.87
CA PHE A 76 -3.19 -3.81 -2.17
C PHE A 76 -1.67 -3.77 -2.18
N ILE A 77 -1.05 -3.15 -1.16
CA ILE A 77 0.41 -3.04 -1.07
C ILE A 77 1.06 -4.41 -0.90
N TYR A 78 0.41 -5.34 -0.18
CA TYR A 78 0.94 -6.70 -0.04
C TYR A 78 0.97 -7.44 -1.39
N VAL A 79 -0.10 -7.31 -2.17
CA VAL A 79 -0.15 -7.88 -3.52
C VAL A 79 0.93 -7.27 -4.42
N VAL A 80 1.09 -5.93 -4.40
CA VAL A 80 2.16 -5.26 -5.16
C VAL A 80 3.54 -5.76 -4.73
N MET A 81 3.78 -5.90 -3.42
CA MET A 81 5.02 -6.41 -2.86
C MET A 81 5.30 -7.86 -3.34
N ALA A 82 4.30 -8.74 -3.30
CA ALA A 82 4.43 -10.12 -3.74
C ALA A 82 4.70 -10.22 -5.25
N ILE A 83 3.99 -9.44 -6.08
CA ILE A 83 4.21 -9.37 -7.54
C ILE A 83 5.61 -8.85 -7.84
N ALA A 84 6.03 -7.76 -7.21
CA ALA A 84 7.36 -7.18 -7.39
C ALA A 84 8.44 -8.18 -6.93
N GLY A 85 8.21 -8.88 -5.81
CA GLY A 85 9.08 -9.96 -5.33
C GLY A 85 9.20 -11.10 -6.34
N ALA A 86 8.09 -11.56 -6.92
CA ALA A 86 8.06 -12.58 -7.97
C ALA A 86 8.86 -12.14 -9.21
N ILE A 87 8.65 -10.92 -9.67
CA ILE A 87 9.38 -10.34 -10.82
C ILE A 87 10.88 -10.30 -10.52
N GLY A 88 11.27 -9.83 -9.33
CA GLY A 88 12.65 -9.81 -8.89
C GLY A 88 13.28 -11.21 -8.82
N LEU A 89 12.54 -12.19 -8.30
CA LEU A 89 13.02 -13.57 -8.14
C LEU A 89 13.19 -14.30 -9.49
N ILE A 90 12.20 -14.16 -10.41
CA ILE A 90 12.15 -14.87 -11.69
C ILE A 90 13.09 -14.21 -12.71
N TRP A 91 12.95 -12.90 -12.92
CA TRP A 91 13.70 -12.17 -13.96
C TRP A 91 14.95 -11.45 -13.44
N ARG A 92 15.21 -11.51 -12.14
CA ARG A 92 16.38 -10.87 -11.50
C ARG A 92 16.45 -9.37 -11.74
N ILE A 93 15.28 -8.71 -11.81
CA ILE A 93 15.16 -7.27 -12.01
C ILE A 93 15.38 -6.55 -10.68
N LYS A 94 16.54 -5.90 -10.53
CA LYS A 94 16.95 -5.19 -9.31
C LYS A 94 15.88 -4.19 -8.82
N LEU A 95 15.30 -3.42 -9.73
CA LEU A 95 14.29 -2.41 -9.37
C LEU A 95 13.04 -3.06 -8.76
N ALA A 96 12.61 -4.21 -9.28
CA ALA A 96 11.48 -4.95 -8.72
C ALA A 96 11.78 -5.46 -7.28
N GLU A 97 13.00 -5.95 -7.03
CA GLU A 97 13.43 -6.31 -5.68
C GLU A 97 13.36 -5.12 -4.72
N ILE A 98 13.81 -3.93 -5.18
CA ILE A 98 13.80 -2.69 -4.38
C ILE A 98 12.36 -2.24 -4.14
N VAL A 99 11.47 -2.31 -5.13
CA VAL A 99 10.04 -2.00 -4.98
C VAL A 99 9.38 -2.89 -3.94
N ALA A 100 9.65 -4.21 -3.97
CA ALA A 100 9.11 -5.14 -2.99
C ALA A 100 9.48 -4.74 -1.55
N ILE A 101 10.76 -4.49 -1.29
CA ILE A 101 11.28 -4.10 0.02
C ILE A 101 10.77 -2.72 0.45
N SER A 102 10.73 -1.76 -0.47
CA SER A 102 10.26 -0.40 -0.20
C SER A 102 8.78 -0.35 0.15
N SER A 103 7.98 -1.31 -0.35
CA SER A 103 6.56 -1.43 -0.06
C SER A 103 6.26 -1.91 1.36
N ALA A 104 7.12 -2.78 1.93
CA ALA A 104 6.84 -3.44 3.19
C ALA A 104 6.55 -2.49 4.37
N PRO A 105 7.38 -1.47 4.69
CA PRO A 105 7.10 -0.58 5.80
C PRO A 105 5.90 0.33 5.55
N ILE A 106 5.58 0.64 4.28
CA ILE A 106 4.39 1.42 3.95
C ILE A 106 3.13 0.56 4.18
N GLY A 107 3.15 -0.71 3.73
CA GLY A 107 2.09 -1.66 3.97
C GLY A 107 1.87 -1.92 5.46
N ALA A 108 2.94 -2.12 6.23
CA ALA A 108 2.89 -2.26 7.68
C ALA A 108 2.19 -1.06 8.36
N SER A 109 2.50 0.16 7.91
CA SER A 109 1.87 1.38 8.45
C SER A 109 0.37 1.43 8.16
N PHE A 110 -0.06 1.10 6.94
CA PHE A 110 -1.48 1.06 6.61
C PHE A 110 -2.23 -0.06 7.35
N THR A 111 -1.62 -1.23 7.49
CA THR A 111 -2.18 -2.34 8.28
C THR A 111 -2.33 -1.95 9.76
N PHE A 112 -1.33 -1.29 10.33
CA PHE A 112 -1.40 -0.77 11.70
C PHE A 112 -2.52 0.27 11.84
N ILE A 113 -2.63 1.23 10.92
CA ILE A 113 -3.69 2.25 10.93
C ILE A 113 -5.07 1.57 10.81
N ALA A 114 -5.23 0.56 9.94
CA ALA A 114 -6.48 -0.18 9.81
C ALA A 114 -6.86 -0.90 11.12
N LEU A 115 -5.92 -1.61 11.74
CA LEU A 115 -6.16 -2.29 13.03
C LEU A 115 -6.48 -1.29 14.15
N PHE A 116 -5.72 -0.21 14.25
CA PHE A 116 -5.91 0.81 15.28
C PHE A 116 -7.25 1.53 15.14
N THR A 117 -7.56 2.03 13.94
CA THR A 117 -8.83 2.71 13.67
C THR A 117 -10.02 1.76 13.73
N GLY A 118 -9.84 0.49 13.34
CA GLY A 118 -10.86 -0.55 13.51
C GLY A 118 -11.17 -0.83 14.97
N SER A 119 -10.16 -0.87 15.83
CA SER A 119 -10.33 -1.01 17.28
C SER A 119 -11.07 0.19 17.88
N LEU A 120 -10.71 1.42 17.48
CA LEU A 120 -11.41 2.63 17.90
C LEU A 120 -12.87 2.65 17.47
N TRP A 121 -13.17 2.18 16.26
CA TRP A 121 -14.52 2.10 15.72
C TRP A 121 -15.31 0.95 16.34
N GLY A 122 -14.67 -0.18 16.63
CA GLY A 122 -15.30 -1.33 17.27
C GLY A 122 -15.84 -1.04 18.66
N LYS A 123 -15.19 -0.18 19.44
CA LYS A 123 -15.60 0.11 20.81
C LYS A 123 -17.03 0.68 20.91
N PRO A 124 -17.43 1.73 20.19
CA PRO A 124 -18.82 2.20 20.21
C PRO A 124 -19.80 1.25 19.51
N MET A 125 -19.34 0.44 18.53
CA MET A 125 -20.22 -0.41 17.73
C MET A 125 -20.48 -1.77 18.33
N TRP A 126 -19.47 -2.38 18.95
CA TRP A 126 -19.48 -3.75 19.46
C TRP A 126 -19.29 -3.83 20.96
N GLY A 127 -19.08 -2.69 21.65
CA GLY A 127 -18.81 -2.64 23.09
C GLY A 127 -17.41 -3.08 23.50
N THR A 128 -16.56 -3.52 22.57
CA THR A 128 -15.20 -4.01 22.81
C THR A 128 -14.20 -3.40 21.85
N TRP A 129 -12.95 -3.32 22.28
CA TRP A 129 -11.83 -2.84 21.43
C TRP A 129 -11.32 -3.90 20.47
N TRP A 130 -11.50 -5.18 20.77
CA TRP A 130 -10.96 -6.30 20.01
C TRP A 130 -11.83 -7.54 20.12
N VAL A 131 -11.93 -8.26 19.03
CA VAL A 131 -12.55 -9.60 18.97
C VAL A 131 -11.60 -10.49 18.16
N TRP A 132 -11.37 -11.71 18.65
CA TRP A 132 -10.56 -12.69 17.94
C TRP A 132 -11.39 -13.41 16.88
N ASP A 133 -11.86 -12.65 15.90
CA ASP A 133 -12.53 -13.21 14.74
C ASP A 133 -11.55 -13.41 13.56
N ALA A 134 -12.03 -14.03 12.49
CA ALA A 134 -11.19 -14.33 11.33
C ALA A 134 -10.68 -13.05 10.63
N ARG A 135 -11.47 -11.96 10.61
CA ARG A 135 -11.13 -10.71 9.95
C ARG A 135 -10.00 -9.98 10.66
N LEU A 136 -10.16 -9.72 11.95
CA LEU A 136 -9.17 -8.98 12.73
C LEU A 136 -7.89 -9.79 12.91
N THR A 137 -8.04 -11.12 13.15
CA THR A 137 -6.88 -12.01 13.32
C THR A 137 -6.04 -12.12 12.04
N SER A 138 -6.68 -12.29 10.89
CA SER A 138 -5.93 -12.37 9.61
C SER A 138 -5.30 -11.04 9.20
N GLU A 139 -5.92 -9.89 9.52
CA GLU A 139 -5.31 -8.57 9.34
C GLU A 139 -4.11 -8.37 10.28
N LEU A 140 -4.18 -8.86 11.53
CA LEU A 140 -3.04 -8.86 12.45
C LEU A 140 -1.89 -9.75 11.94
N ILE A 141 -2.20 -10.93 11.37
CA ILE A 141 -1.20 -11.79 10.71
C ILE A 141 -0.55 -11.02 9.54
N LEU A 142 -1.32 -10.25 8.78
CA LEU A 142 -0.76 -9.43 7.70
C LEU A 142 0.27 -8.41 8.22
N LEU A 143 0.00 -7.78 9.37
CA LEU A 143 0.97 -6.90 10.01
C LEU A 143 2.25 -7.65 10.35
N PHE A 144 2.16 -8.84 10.95
CA PHE A 144 3.34 -9.65 11.27
C PHE A 144 4.08 -10.12 10.03
N LEU A 145 3.40 -10.42 8.93
CA LEU A 145 4.04 -10.74 7.66
C LEU A 145 4.85 -9.55 7.12
N TYR A 146 4.32 -8.34 7.17
CA TYR A 146 5.07 -7.13 6.82
C TYR A 146 6.30 -6.92 7.73
N LEU A 147 6.12 -7.05 9.04
CA LEU A 147 7.22 -6.93 10.00
C LEU A 147 8.26 -8.03 9.80
N GLY A 148 7.83 -9.25 9.46
CA GLY A 148 8.71 -10.35 9.11
C GLY A 148 9.56 -10.05 7.86
N VAL A 149 8.95 -9.47 6.82
CA VAL A 149 9.67 -9.01 5.61
C VAL A 149 10.72 -7.95 5.97
N ILE A 150 10.35 -6.95 6.78
CA ILE A 150 11.27 -5.88 7.21
C ILE A 150 12.43 -6.45 8.03
N GLY A 151 12.11 -7.29 9.03
CA GLY A 151 13.10 -7.92 9.90
C GLY A 151 14.06 -8.84 9.14
N LEU A 152 13.51 -9.70 8.25
CA LEU A 152 14.29 -10.62 7.43
C LEU A 152 15.26 -9.88 6.50
N TYR A 153 14.82 -8.79 5.88
CA TYR A 153 15.69 -7.96 5.05
C TYR A 153 16.80 -7.29 5.85
N GLY A 154 16.49 -6.84 7.06
CA GLY A 154 17.45 -6.23 7.96
C GLY A 154 18.50 -7.19 8.50
N ALA A 155 18.11 -8.44 8.78
CA ALA A 155 18.94 -9.45 9.38
C ALA A 155 19.99 -10.08 8.44
N ILE A 156 19.81 -9.99 7.12
CA ILE A 156 20.70 -10.59 6.13
C ILE A 156 21.59 -9.52 5.50
N ASP A 157 22.91 -9.65 5.65
CA ASP A 157 23.88 -8.66 5.14
C ASP A 157 23.93 -8.64 3.60
N ASP A 158 23.97 -9.81 2.96
CA ASP A 158 23.92 -9.91 1.50
C ASP A 158 22.53 -9.55 1.00
N LYS A 159 22.41 -8.36 0.39
CA LYS A 159 21.14 -7.81 -0.07
C LYS A 159 20.52 -8.59 -1.25
N ARG A 160 21.28 -9.39 -1.98
CA ARG A 160 20.72 -10.32 -2.97
C ARG A 160 20.03 -11.50 -2.31
N VAL A 161 20.69 -12.09 -1.32
CA VAL A 161 20.13 -13.20 -0.53
C VAL A 161 18.91 -12.70 0.24
N ALA A 162 19.01 -11.55 0.88
CA ALA A 162 17.91 -10.90 1.58
C ALA A 162 16.68 -10.68 0.67
N SER A 163 16.88 -10.13 -0.53
CA SER A 163 15.79 -9.89 -1.50
C SER A 163 15.09 -11.19 -1.92
N LYS A 164 15.84 -12.28 -2.13
CA LYS A 164 15.24 -13.59 -2.45
C LYS A 164 14.42 -14.15 -1.29
N ALA A 165 14.96 -14.11 -0.07
CA ALA A 165 14.26 -14.58 1.13
C ALA A 165 12.96 -13.82 1.36
N VAL A 166 13.00 -12.48 1.21
CA VAL A 166 11.85 -11.60 1.31
C VAL A 166 10.81 -11.92 0.22
N ALA A 167 11.23 -12.12 -1.02
CA ALA A 167 10.33 -12.46 -2.12
C ALA A 167 9.58 -13.77 -1.84
N ILE A 168 10.27 -14.78 -1.31
CA ILE A 168 9.66 -16.05 -0.93
C ILE A 168 8.65 -15.84 0.20
N LEU A 169 9.02 -15.11 1.26
CA LEU A 169 8.11 -14.83 2.37
C LEU A 169 6.88 -14.06 1.90
N ALA A 170 7.04 -13.06 1.03
CA ALA A 170 5.93 -12.29 0.46
C ALA A 170 5.00 -13.18 -0.38
N LEU A 171 5.53 -14.08 -1.19
CA LEU A 171 4.76 -15.01 -2.01
C LEU A 171 4.00 -16.05 -1.16
N VAL A 172 4.60 -16.56 -0.11
CA VAL A 172 3.92 -17.46 0.83
C VAL A 172 2.81 -16.73 1.57
N GLY A 173 3.10 -15.53 2.04
CA GLY A 173 2.14 -14.74 2.82
C GLY A 173 0.97 -14.19 2.00
N VAL A 174 1.05 -14.14 0.65
CA VAL A 174 -0.05 -13.64 -0.19
C VAL A 174 -1.32 -14.48 -0.05
N VAL A 175 -1.21 -15.73 0.38
CA VAL A 175 -2.35 -16.61 0.66
C VAL A 175 -3.26 -16.03 1.76
N ASN A 176 -2.71 -15.19 2.65
CA ASN A 176 -3.52 -14.51 3.68
C ASN A 176 -4.46 -13.43 3.10
N ILE A 177 -4.20 -12.91 1.90
CA ILE A 177 -5.02 -11.85 1.29
C ILE A 177 -6.46 -12.33 1.01
N PRO A 178 -6.70 -13.44 0.29
CA PRO A 178 -8.07 -13.96 0.14
C PRO A 178 -8.71 -14.36 1.47
N VAL A 179 -7.95 -14.83 2.46
CA VAL A 179 -8.48 -15.15 3.80
C VAL A 179 -9.05 -13.88 4.44
N ILE A 180 -8.32 -12.75 4.42
CA ILE A 180 -8.83 -11.48 4.91
C ILE A 180 -10.06 -11.04 4.10
N HIS A 181 -9.99 -11.07 2.77
CA HIS A 181 -11.05 -10.56 1.91
C HIS A 181 -12.38 -11.30 2.12
N TYR A 182 -12.35 -12.61 2.15
CA TYR A 182 -13.54 -13.47 2.27
C TYR A 182 -13.86 -13.88 3.71
N SER A 183 -13.12 -13.39 4.70
CA SER A 183 -13.32 -13.76 6.11
C SER A 183 -14.76 -13.54 6.61
N VAL A 184 -15.41 -12.47 6.14
CA VAL A 184 -16.80 -12.13 6.53
C VAL A 184 -17.84 -13.02 5.85
N GLU A 185 -17.49 -13.73 4.78
CA GLU A 185 -18.36 -14.67 4.07
C GLU A 185 -18.15 -16.10 4.55
N TRP A 186 -16.90 -16.45 4.90
CA TRP A 186 -16.52 -17.82 5.29
C TRP A 186 -16.71 -18.11 6.76
N TRP A 187 -16.68 -17.09 7.63
CA TRP A 187 -16.79 -17.22 9.07
C TRP A 187 -17.75 -16.20 9.68
N ASN A 188 -18.29 -16.54 10.85
CA ASN A 188 -19.04 -15.58 11.64
C ASN A 188 -18.11 -14.52 12.22
N THR A 189 -18.41 -13.25 11.98
CA THR A 189 -17.65 -12.10 12.43
C THR A 189 -18.61 -10.96 12.77
N LEU A 190 -18.20 -10.09 13.70
CA LEU A 190 -18.91 -8.83 13.96
C LEU A 190 -18.69 -7.79 12.87
N HIS A 191 -17.69 -8.00 12.01
CA HIS A 191 -17.37 -7.08 10.94
C HIS A 191 -18.42 -7.10 9.83
N GLN A 192 -18.82 -5.91 9.36
CA GLN A 192 -19.79 -5.79 8.27
C GLN A 192 -19.22 -6.34 6.96
N GLY A 193 -20.09 -6.90 6.14
CA GLY A 193 -19.76 -7.29 4.77
C GLY A 193 -19.37 -6.09 3.90
N PRO A 194 -18.83 -6.33 2.68
CA PRO A 194 -18.35 -5.27 1.81
C PRO A 194 -19.51 -4.36 1.35
N THR A 195 -19.40 -3.06 1.63
CA THR A 195 -20.39 -2.05 1.23
C THR A 195 -20.11 -1.46 -0.15
N VAL A 196 -18.85 -1.45 -0.58
CA VAL A 196 -18.38 -0.86 -1.85
C VAL A 196 -17.79 -1.91 -2.78
N THR A 197 -16.92 -2.79 -2.27
CA THR A 197 -16.22 -3.82 -3.06
C THR A 197 -17.06 -5.09 -3.26
N LYS A 198 -18.24 -4.93 -3.83
CA LYS A 198 -19.16 -6.03 -4.16
C LYS A 198 -19.60 -5.93 -5.62
N ILE A 199 -20.14 -7.02 -6.18
CA ILE A 199 -20.57 -7.08 -7.59
C ILE A 199 -21.81 -6.21 -7.83
N ASP A 200 -22.59 -5.93 -6.81
CA ASP A 200 -23.80 -5.09 -6.84
C ASP A 200 -23.49 -3.62 -6.55
N LYS A 201 -24.53 -2.76 -6.65
CA LYS A 201 -24.40 -1.33 -6.34
C LYS A 201 -23.92 -1.13 -4.90
N PRO A 202 -23.05 -0.11 -4.65
CA PRO A 202 -22.62 0.23 -3.30
C PRO A 202 -23.81 0.45 -2.35
N SER A 203 -23.73 -0.10 -1.13
CA SER A 203 -24.76 0.05 -0.09
C SER A 203 -24.53 1.29 0.78
N ILE A 204 -23.93 2.32 0.24
CA ILE A 204 -23.60 3.57 0.92
C ILE A 204 -24.15 4.73 0.10
N HIS A 205 -24.67 5.76 0.77
CA HIS A 205 -25.20 6.94 0.08
C HIS A 205 -24.09 7.70 -0.64
N VAL A 206 -24.41 8.30 -1.79
CA VAL A 206 -23.43 8.97 -2.66
C VAL A 206 -22.67 10.10 -1.95
N SER A 207 -23.30 10.83 -1.03
CA SER A 207 -22.67 11.88 -0.23
C SER A 207 -21.57 11.37 0.70
N MET A 208 -21.62 10.11 1.11
CA MET A 208 -20.59 9.42 1.90
C MET A 208 -19.60 8.67 1.00
N LEU A 209 -20.08 8.14 -0.12
CA LEU A 209 -19.26 7.37 -1.06
C LEU A 209 -18.18 8.23 -1.73
N ILE A 210 -18.54 9.43 -2.19
CA ILE A 210 -17.59 10.32 -2.88
C ILE A 210 -16.39 10.66 -2.00
N PRO A 211 -16.54 11.16 -0.76
CA PRO A 211 -15.39 11.40 0.12
C PRO A 211 -14.57 10.14 0.40
N LEU A 212 -15.22 8.98 0.55
CA LEU A 212 -14.52 7.70 0.75
C LEU A 212 -13.62 7.35 -0.43
N LEU A 213 -14.11 7.50 -1.65
CA LEU A 213 -13.33 7.23 -2.86
C LEU A 213 -12.20 8.26 -3.07
N LEU A 214 -12.43 9.54 -2.72
CA LEU A 214 -11.38 10.55 -2.73
C LEU A 214 -10.27 10.20 -1.74
N MET A 215 -10.61 9.76 -0.53
CA MET A 215 -9.62 9.31 0.46
C MET A 215 -8.90 8.04 0.02
N ALA A 216 -9.60 7.08 -0.58
CA ALA A 216 -8.97 5.87 -1.14
C ALA A 216 -7.98 6.20 -2.26
N LEU A 217 -8.32 7.14 -3.12
CA LEU A 217 -7.43 7.62 -4.19
C LEU A 217 -6.25 8.40 -3.60
N SER A 218 -6.50 9.27 -2.62
CA SER A 218 -5.45 9.99 -1.88
C SER A 218 -4.41 9.02 -1.29
N PHE A 219 -4.85 7.95 -0.64
CA PHE A 219 -3.93 6.96 -0.03
C PHE A 219 -3.12 6.18 -1.08
N LYS A 220 -3.66 5.97 -2.27
CA LYS A 220 -2.89 5.43 -3.41
C LYS A 220 -1.79 6.40 -3.85
N PHE A 221 -2.09 7.70 -3.94
CA PHE A 221 -1.06 8.71 -4.25
C PHE A 221 0.00 8.82 -3.14
N TYR A 222 -0.41 8.77 -1.88
CA TYR A 222 0.54 8.70 -0.76
C TYR A 222 1.46 7.48 -0.87
N TYR A 223 0.89 6.30 -1.14
CA TYR A 223 1.67 5.10 -1.36
C TYR A 223 2.68 5.26 -2.50
N LEU A 224 2.25 5.81 -3.63
CA LEU A 224 3.14 6.04 -4.77
C LEU A 224 4.28 6.99 -4.41
N ILE A 225 4.01 8.11 -3.74
CA ILE A 225 5.00 9.07 -3.27
C ILE A 225 6.01 8.38 -2.34
N ALA A 226 5.52 7.71 -1.30
CA ALA A 226 6.35 7.03 -0.32
C ALA A 226 7.17 5.90 -0.95
N LEU A 227 6.56 5.11 -1.85
CA LEU A 227 7.23 4.06 -2.60
C LEU A 227 8.38 4.61 -3.45
N LEU A 228 8.13 5.66 -4.24
CA LEU A 228 9.14 6.25 -5.11
C LEU A 228 10.30 6.83 -4.30
N GLN A 229 10.02 7.55 -3.21
CA GLN A 229 11.05 8.09 -2.33
C GLN A 229 11.90 7.00 -1.69
N ARG A 230 11.26 5.94 -1.15
CA ARG A 230 11.99 4.82 -0.56
C ARG A 230 12.78 4.02 -1.59
N THR A 231 12.22 3.83 -2.78
CA THR A 231 12.91 3.16 -3.89
C THR A 231 14.14 3.95 -4.34
N ARG A 232 14.04 5.29 -4.46
CA ARG A 232 15.18 6.16 -4.76
C ARG A 232 16.26 6.05 -3.68
N LEU A 233 15.87 6.10 -2.40
CA LEU A 233 16.81 6.00 -1.28
C LEU A 233 17.55 4.64 -1.27
N GLU A 234 16.82 3.54 -1.44
CA GLU A 234 17.41 2.20 -1.45
C GLU A 234 18.29 1.99 -2.69
N LEU A 235 17.92 2.58 -3.82
CA LEU A 235 18.70 2.55 -5.04
C LEU A 235 20.05 3.26 -4.86
N LEU A 236 20.05 4.47 -4.31
CA LEU A 236 21.28 5.22 -3.98
C LEU A 236 22.16 4.45 -2.99
N ARG A 237 21.53 3.81 -1.99
CA ARG A 237 22.23 3.01 -1.00
C ARG A 237 22.94 1.80 -1.59
N ARG A 238 22.27 1.06 -2.50
CA ARG A 238 22.83 -0.10 -3.20
C ARG A 238 23.88 0.29 -4.25
N GLU A 239 23.74 1.45 -4.86
CA GLU A 239 24.62 1.91 -5.96
C GLU A 239 25.57 3.04 -5.54
N ARG A 240 25.80 3.25 -4.24
CA ARG A 240 26.64 4.32 -3.70
C ARG A 240 28.04 4.44 -4.33
N ASN A 241 28.59 3.33 -4.84
CA ASN A 241 29.91 3.29 -5.45
C ASN A 241 29.87 3.44 -6.99
N SER A 242 28.69 3.50 -7.61
CA SER A 242 28.54 3.65 -9.05
C SER A 242 28.90 5.05 -9.54
N GLN A 243 29.33 5.16 -10.80
CA GLN A 243 29.75 6.44 -11.38
C GLN A 243 28.61 7.46 -11.41
N TRP A 244 27.39 7.05 -11.78
CA TRP A 244 26.26 7.96 -11.90
C TRP A 244 25.88 8.59 -10.54
N VAL A 245 25.99 7.86 -9.42
CA VAL A 245 25.74 8.41 -8.08
C VAL A 245 26.82 9.41 -7.71
N LYS A 246 28.10 9.09 -7.99
CA LYS A 246 29.22 10.00 -7.73
C LYS A 246 29.07 11.30 -8.51
N THR A 247 28.74 11.23 -9.80
CA THR A 247 28.51 12.41 -10.66
C THR A 247 27.35 13.26 -10.11
N MET A 248 26.20 12.64 -9.78
CA MET A 248 25.04 13.35 -9.24
C MET A 248 25.36 14.09 -7.94
N VAL A 249 26.16 13.49 -7.03
CA VAL A 249 26.57 14.14 -5.77
C VAL A 249 27.52 15.32 -6.01
N LEU A 250 28.37 15.23 -7.05
CA LEU A 250 29.31 16.32 -7.39
C LEU A 250 28.61 17.50 -8.07
N GLU A 251 27.59 17.25 -8.90
CA GLU A 251 26.82 18.28 -9.59
C GLU A 251 25.87 19.06 -8.67
N ASN A 252 25.52 18.50 -7.51
CA ASN A 252 24.66 19.16 -6.50
C ASN A 252 25.45 19.85 -5.36
N LYS A 253 26.78 19.97 -5.49
CA LYS A 253 27.64 20.77 -4.62
C LYS A 253 27.96 22.14 -5.27
#